data_d05f8c5149320d5fa721bc4faf9327c4
#
_entry.id   d05f8c5149320d5fa721bc4faf9327c4
#
_cell.length_a   1.000
_cell.length_b   1.000
_cell.length_c   1.000
_cell.angle_alpha   90.00
_cell.angle_beta   90.00
_cell.angle_gamma   90.00
#
_symmetry.space_group_name_H-M   'P 1'
#
loop_
_entity.id
_entity.type
_entity.pdbx_description
1 polymer ?
#
loop_
_entity_poly.entity_id
_entity_poly.type
_entity_poly.pdbx_seq_one_letter_code
_entity_poly.pdbx_strand_id
1 'polypeptide(L)'
;MTREGLKEVADLLGLKTAEVEAVASFYTMLRLRPTGRYVVSVCTNLACVLRGATEVYAKAREVLGPGSENVTEDGSFTLHEEECLGACDAAPVVQVNFANYDRTTPEGIVALIDALGRDEPPAPSRGAFPGEFTRASRILAGLEPETGR
;
A
#
# COMPACT_ATOMS: atom_id res chain seq x y z
N MET A 1 10.97 -7.24 -2.89
CA MET A 1 11.83 -8.22 -3.59
C MET A 1 13.28 -7.99 -3.15
N THR A 2 14.01 -9.06 -2.84
CA THR A 2 15.44 -8.98 -2.50
C THR A 2 16.30 -8.97 -3.76
N ARG A 3 17.59 -8.65 -3.60
CA ARG A 3 18.55 -8.71 -4.72
C ARG A 3 18.70 -10.12 -5.29
N GLU A 4 18.68 -11.12 -4.40
CA GLU A 4 18.70 -12.52 -4.75
C GLU A 4 17.45 -12.92 -5.54
N GLY A 5 16.26 -12.46 -5.09
CA GLY A 5 15.00 -12.70 -5.80
C GLY A 5 14.97 -12.06 -7.20
N LEU A 6 15.52 -10.85 -7.36
CA LEU A 6 15.65 -10.22 -8.69
C LEU A 6 16.54 -11.06 -9.61
N LYS A 7 17.64 -11.60 -9.09
CA LYS A 7 18.54 -12.47 -9.85
C LYS A 7 17.85 -13.79 -10.24
N GLU A 8 17.15 -14.42 -9.29
CA GLU A 8 16.42 -15.66 -9.56
C GLU A 8 15.36 -15.47 -10.66
N VAL A 9 14.58 -14.38 -10.60
CA VAL A 9 13.62 -14.04 -11.65
C VAL A 9 14.31 -13.81 -12.99
N ALA A 10 15.45 -13.11 -13.00
CA ALA A 10 16.23 -12.88 -14.22
C ALA A 10 16.72 -14.18 -14.84
N ASP A 11 17.27 -15.09 -14.02
CA ASP A 11 17.75 -16.40 -14.47
C ASP A 11 16.60 -17.25 -15.05
N LEU A 12 15.42 -17.25 -14.38
CA LEU A 12 14.23 -17.98 -14.84
C LEU A 12 13.68 -17.46 -16.18
N LEU A 13 13.77 -16.14 -16.41
CA LEU A 13 13.25 -15.49 -17.61
C LEU A 13 14.30 -15.35 -18.73
N GLY A 14 15.55 -15.71 -18.49
CA GLY A 14 16.65 -15.51 -19.43
C GLY A 14 16.99 -14.02 -19.66
N LEU A 15 16.76 -13.18 -18.65
CA LEU A 15 17.00 -11.73 -18.66
C LEU A 15 18.23 -11.37 -17.83
N LYS A 16 18.69 -10.13 -17.98
CA LYS A 16 19.68 -9.56 -17.06
C LYS A 16 18.98 -9.03 -15.79
N THR A 17 19.63 -9.13 -14.65
CA THR A 17 19.10 -8.62 -13.37
C THR A 17 18.70 -7.15 -13.45
N ALA A 18 19.47 -6.32 -14.19
CA ALA A 18 19.14 -4.91 -14.40
C ALA A 18 17.82 -4.68 -15.17
N GLU A 19 17.44 -5.57 -16.08
CA GLU A 19 16.18 -5.49 -16.82
C GLU A 19 15.01 -5.80 -15.89
N VAL A 20 15.14 -6.81 -15.03
CA VAL A 20 14.13 -7.15 -14.02
C VAL A 20 14.02 -6.03 -12.98
N GLU A 21 15.13 -5.46 -12.52
CA GLU A 21 15.14 -4.35 -11.57
C GLU A 21 14.49 -3.09 -12.15
N ALA A 22 14.73 -2.79 -13.44
CA ALA A 22 14.10 -1.67 -14.12
C ALA A 22 12.58 -1.78 -14.13
N VAL A 23 12.04 -2.98 -14.41
CA VAL A 23 10.59 -3.24 -14.36
C VAL A 23 10.09 -3.15 -12.92
N ALA A 24 10.77 -3.79 -11.97
CA ALA A 24 10.37 -3.82 -10.57
C ALA A 24 10.40 -2.43 -9.91
N SER A 25 11.29 -1.55 -10.33
CA SER A 25 11.37 -0.18 -9.82
C SER A 25 10.30 0.76 -10.41
N PHE A 26 9.78 0.43 -11.59
CA PHE A 26 8.73 1.21 -12.25
C PHE A 26 7.34 0.94 -11.63
N TYR A 27 7.04 -0.30 -11.30
CA TYR A 27 5.72 -0.68 -10.79
C TYR A 27 5.67 -0.59 -9.26
N THR A 28 4.89 0.34 -8.72
CA THR A 28 4.79 0.63 -7.28
C THR A 28 4.27 -0.55 -6.44
N MET A 29 3.56 -1.49 -7.05
CA MET A 29 3.12 -2.73 -6.39
C MET A 29 4.27 -3.72 -6.14
N LEU A 30 5.39 -3.60 -6.86
CA LEU A 30 6.58 -4.44 -6.68
C LEU A 30 7.55 -3.75 -5.73
N ARG A 31 7.51 -4.11 -4.45
CA ARG A 31 8.33 -3.47 -3.42
C ARG A 31 9.75 -4.03 -3.41
N LEU A 32 10.74 -3.16 -3.61
CA LEU A 32 12.18 -3.52 -3.56
C LEU A 32 12.78 -3.40 -2.16
N ARG A 33 12.03 -2.84 -1.21
CA ARG A 33 12.41 -2.69 0.19
C ARG A 33 11.40 -3.40 1.08
N PRO A 34 11.80 -3.80 2.31
CA PRO A 34 10.86 -4.32 3.28
C PRO A 34 9.69 -3.36 3.51
N THR A 35 8.50 -3.90 3.69
CA THR A 35 7.30 -3.16 4.03
C THR A 35 6.75 -3.66 5.35
N GLY A 36 5.96 -2.82 6.01
CA GLY A 36 5.17 -3.23 7.15
C GLY A 36 4.06 -4.21 6.75
N ARG A 37 3.37 -4.73 7.74
CA ARG A 37 2.20 -5.61 7.57
C ARG A 37 1.11 -4.94 6.73
N TYR A 38 0.87 -3.65 6.97
CA TYR A 38 -0.06 -2.82 6.23
C TYR A 38 0.69 -1.71 5.49
N VAL A 39 0.52 -1.68 4.17
CA VAL A 39 0.98 -0.58 3.33
C VAL A 39 -0.19 0.38 3.13
N VAL A 40 -0.09 1.54 3.74
CA VAL A 40 -1.07 2.63 3.65
C VAL A 40 -0.60 3.61 2.60
N SER A 41 -1.29 3.65 1.48
CA SER A 41 -1.02 4.54 0.34
C SER A 41 -2.08 5.63 0.27
N VAL A 42 -1.67 6.88 0.37
CA VAL A 42 -2.57 8.05 0.25
C VAL A 42 -2.38 8.66 -1.13
N CYS A 43 -3.46 8.77 -1.89
CA CYS A 43 -3.43 9.42 -3.20
C CYS A 43 -3.26 10.93 -3.05
N THR A 44 -2.19 11.48 -3.63
CA THR A 44 -1.90 12.93 -3.61
C THR A 44 -1.95 13.57 -4.99
N ASN A 45 -2.68 12.97 -5.94
CA ASN A 45 -2.94 13.58 -7.23
C ASN A 45 -4.01 14.67 -7.14
N LEU A 46 -4.09 15.49 -8.19
CA LEU A 46 -4.88 16.71 -8.24
C LEU A 46 -6.28 16.60 -7.67
N ALA A 47 -7.08 15.62 -8.09
CA ALA A 47 -8.44 15.44 -7.61
C ALA A 47 -8.50 15.17 -6.10
N CYS A 48 -7.59 14.36 -5.59
CA CYS A 48 -7.51 14.04 -4.16
C CYS A 48 -6.99 15.23 -3.35
N VAL A 49 -5.98 15.96 -3.84
CA VAL A 49 -5.46 17.17 -3.18
C VAL A 49 -6.55 18.24 -3.08
N LEU A 50 -7.29 18.50 -4.15
CA LEU A 50 -8.42 19.45 -4.14
C LEU A 50 -9.54 19.07 -3.15
N ARG A 51 -9.57 17.81 -2.73
CA ARG A 51 -10.54 17.26 -1.77
C ARG A 51 -9.97 17.04 -0.38
N GLY A 52 -8.72 17.51 -0.09
CA GLY A 52 -8.12 17.48 1.23
C GLY A 52 -7.19 16.28 1.48
N ALA A 53 -6.63 15.64 0.44
CA ALA A 53 -5.72 14.51 0.62
C ALA A 53 -4.41 14.91 1.31
N THR A 54 -3.96 16.15 1.18
CA THR A 54 -2.77 16.66 1.87
C THR A 54 -2.93 16.59 3.39
N GLU A 55 -4.10 16.97 3.89
CA GLU A 55 -4.44 16.90 5.32
C GLU A 55 -4.58 15.46 5.79
N VAL A 56 -5.17 14.58 4.95
CA VAL A 56 -5.25 13.13 5.23
C VAL A 56 -3.85 12.52 5.35
N TYR A 57 -2.94 12.83 4.42
CA TYR A 57 -1.57 12.35 4.45
C TYR A 57 -0.79 12.88 5.66
N ALA A 58 -0.90 14.19 5.93
CA ALA A 58 -0.28 14.81 7.08
C ALA A 58 -0.74 14.16 8.39
N LYS A 59 -2.03 13.87 8.52
CA LYS A 59 -2.61 13.22 9.69
C LYS A 59 -2.17 11.76 9.83
N ALA A 60 -2.12 11.01 8.73
CA ALA A 60 -1.58 9.66 8.73
C ALA A 60 -0.11 9.64 9.20
N ARG A 61 0.70 10.58 8.70
CA ARG A 61 2.10 10.72 9.08
C ARG A 61 2.29 11.08 10.57
N GLU A 62 1.43 11.96 11.08
CA GLU A 62 1.43 12.34 12.52
C GLU A 62 1.16 11.11 13.42
N VAL A 63 0.14 10.32 13.07
CA VAL A 63 -0.29 9.16 13.88
C VAL A 63 0.69 7.99 13.77
N LEU A 64 1.17 7.68 12.58
CA LEU A 64 2.07 6.56 12.37
C LEU A 64 3.51 6.85 12.80
N GLY A 65 3.96 8.12 12.76
CA GLY A 65 5.33 8.50 13.08
C GLY A 65 6.38 7.69 12.32
N PRO A 66 6.28 7.55 10.98
CA PRO A 66 7.12 6.61 10.27
C PRO A 66 8.59 6.99 10.41
N GLY A 67 9.41 5.98 10.68
CA GLY A 67 10.86 6.09 10.75
C GLY A 67 11.52 6.18 9.36
N SER A 68 12.76 5.70 9.27
CA SER A 68 13.45 5.58 7.99
C SER A 68 12.66 4.68 7.04
N GLU A 69 12.66 5.02 5.74
CA GLU A 69 11.98 4.27 4.69
C GLU A 69 10.44 4.25 4.80
N ASN A 70 9.85 5.17 5.58
CA ASN A 70 8.41 5.30 5.81
C ASN A 70 7.76 4.07 6.48
N VAL A 71 8.53 3.26 7.18
CA VAL A 71 8.05 2.11 7.96
C VAL A 71 8.01 2.49 9.45
N THR A 72 6.96 2.11 10.17
CA THR A 72 6.89 2.27 11.63
C THR A 72 7.94 1.40 12.32
N GLU A 73 8.42 1.81 13.52
CA GLU A 73 9.48 1.10 14.24
C GLU A 73 9.10 -0.35 14.58
N ASP A 74 7.82 -0.61 14.82
CA ASP A 74 7.28 -1.94 15.11
C ASP A 74 7.07 -2.81 13.84
N GLY A 75 7.30 -2.25 12.63
CA GLY A 75 7.09 -2.93 11.37
C GLY A 75 5.62 -3.17 11.01
N SER A 76 4.68 -2.55 11.71
CA SER A 76 3.25 -2.75 11.46
C SER A 76 2.76 -2.03 10.20
N PHE A 77 3.25 -0.82 9.96
CA PHE A 77 2.78 0.03 8.88
C PHE A 77 3.91 0.55 7.99
N THR A 78 3.58 0.72 6.73
CA THR A 78 4.37 1.53 5.78
C THR A 78 3.45 2.61 5.22
N LEU A 79 3.86 3.88 5.30
CA LEU A 79 3.11 5.00 4.74
C LEU A 79 3.70 5.42 3.41
N HIS A 80 2.89 5.46 2.38
CA HIS A 80 3.26 5.94 1.05
C HIS A 80 2.37 7.09 0.58
N GLU A 81 2.99 8.01 -0.12
CA GLU A 81 2.35 8.99 -0.97
C GLU A 81 2.30 8.40 -2.39
N GLU A 82 1.09 8.21 -2.93
CA GLU A 82 0.91 7.66 -4.27
C GLU A 82 0.35 8.73 -5.21
N GLU A 83 0.87 8.75 -6.45
CA GLU A 83 0.44 9.75 -7.41
C GLU A 83 -1.03 9.59 -7.81
N CYS A 84 -1.49 8.38 -8.09
CA CYS A 84 -2.89 8.15 -8.45
C CYS A 84 -3.33 6.71 -8.19
N LEU A 85 -4.42 6.55 -7.43
CA LEU A 85 -5.05 5.26 -7.14
C LEU A 85 -6.23 4.93 -8.07
N GLY A 86 -6.44 5.73 -9.13
CA GLY A 86 -7.44 5.45 -10.16
C GLY A 86 -8.91 5.59 -9.72
N ALA A 87 -9.19 6.24 -8.58
CA ALA A 87 -10.54 6.37 -8.01
C ALA A 87 -10.94 7.85 -7.78
N CYS A 88 -10.70 8.70 -8.76
CA CYS A 88 -10.89 10.15 -8.65
C CYS A 88 -12.35 10.58 -8.40
N ASP A 89 -13.32 9.76 -8.76
CA ASP A 89 -14.75 9.94 -8.49
C ASP A 89 -15.08 9.89 -7.00
N ALA A 90 -14.21 9.30 -6.19
CA ALA A 90 -14.39 9.08 -4.76
C ALA A 90 -13.28 9.70 -3.89
N ALA A 91 -12.65 10.76 -4.38
CA ALA A 91 -11.56 11.46 -3.69
C ALA A 91 -12.01 12.09 -2.35
N PRO A 92 -11.12 12.17 -1.33
CA PRO A 92 -9.77 11.60 -1.27
C PRO A 92 -9.78 10.09 -1.09
N VAL A 93 -8.80 9.39 -1.66
CA VAL A 93 -8.71 7.93 -1.60
C VAL A 93 -7.46 7.50 -0.87
N VAL A 94 -7.64 6.56 0.04
CA VAL A 94 -6.56 5.83 0.71
C VAL A 94 -6.67 4.36 0.30
N GLN A 95 -5.54 3.72 0.09
CA GLN A 95 -5.48 2.29 -0.18
C GLN A 95 -4.66 1.59 0.91
N VAL A 96 -5.17 0.48 1.41
CA VAL A 96 -4.44 -0.39 2.34
C VAL A 96 -4.33 -1.78 1.73
N ASN A 97 -3.12 -2.23 1.44
CA ASN A 97 -2.87 -3.55 0.86
C ASN A 97 -3.80 -3.87 -0.33
N PHE A 98 -3.95 -2.90 -1.26
CA PHE A 98 -4.80 -2.94 -2.46
C PHE A 98 -6.31 -2.81 -2.23
N ALA A 99 -6.78 -2.62 -0.99
CA ALA A 99 -8.18 -2.31 -0.66
C ALA A 99 -8.38 -0.79 -0.56
N ASN A 100 -9.35 -0.23 -1.26
CA ASN A 100 -9.59 1.21 -1.28
C ASN A 100 -10.60 1.64 -0.20
N TYR A 101 -10.30 2.78 0.41
CA TYR A 101 -11.15 3.53 1.33
C TYR A 101 -11.41 4.90 0.73
N ASP A 102 -12.63 5.06 0.23
CA ASP A 102 -13.07 6.23 -0.52
C ASP A 102 -13.47 7.38 0.44
N ARG A 103 -13.37 8.62 -0.03
CA ARG A 103 -13.78 9.83 0.71
C ARG A 103 -13.22 9.91 2.12
N THR A 104 -11.97 9.45 2.27
CA THR A 104 -11.30 9.41 3.57
C THR A 104 -11.01 10.82 4.07
N THR A 105 -11.44 11.12 5.30
CA THR A 105 -11.12 12.38 5.99
C THR A 105 -9.89 12.24 6.90
N PRO A 106 -9.33 13.35 7.43
CA PRO A 106 -8.26 13.26 8.44
C PRO A 106 -8.65 12.44 9.68
N GLU A 107 -9.90 12.52 10.15
CA GLU A 107 -10.40 11.71 11.25
C GLU A 107 -10.61 10.24 10.81
N GLY A 108 -11.06 10.06 9.58
CA GLY A 108 -11.28 8.74 8.97
C GLY A 108 -10.00 7.93 8.86
N ILE A 109 -8.88 8.57 8.48
CA ILE A 109 -7.59 7.86 8.40
C ILE A 109 -7.08 7.44 9.78
N VAL A 110 -7.30 8.25 10.83
CA VAL A 110 -6.96 7.87 12.20
C VAL A 110 -7.75 6.63 12.63
N ALA A 111 -9.07 6.67 12.45
CA ALA A 111 -9.93 5.54 12.78
C ALA A 111 -9.56 4.26 12.01
N LEU A 112 -9.17 4.40 10.74
CA LEU A 112 -8.71 3.29 9.92
C LEU A 112 -7.40 2.69 10.46
N ILE A 113 -6.40 3.52 10.76
CA ILE A 113 -5.13 3.08 11.32
C ILE A 113 -5.33 2.38 12.67
N ASP A 114 -6.15 2.94 13.54
CA ASP A 114 -6.46 2.34 14.85
C ASP A 114 -7.14 0.97 14.70
N ALA A 115 -8.08 0.83 13.78
CA ALA A 115 -8.78 -0.43 13.52
C ALA A 115 -7.82 -1.49 12.93
N LEU A 116 -6.94 -1.10 12.00
CA LEU A 116 -5.89 -1.96 11.48
C LEU A 116 -4.91 -2.41 12.58
N GLY A 117 -4.53 -1.51 13.48
CA GLY A 117 -3.67 -1.82 14.64
C GLY A 117 -4.30 -2.84 15.60
N ARG A 118 -5.62 -2.90 15.68
CA ARG A 118 -6.37 -3.91 16.44
C ARG A 118 -6.70 -5.18 15.66
N ASP A 119 -6.25 -5.28 14.41
CA ASP A 119 -6.60 -6.37 13.48
C ASP A 119 -8.11 -6.48 13.15
N GLU A 120 -8.80 -5.34 13.18
CA GLU A 120 -10.23 -5.18 12.93
C GLU A 120 -10.50 -4.22 11.76
N PRO A 121 -9.95 -4.46 10.55
CA PRO A 121 -10.11 -3.53 9.44
C PRO A 121 -11.59 -3.33 9.10
N PRO A 122 -12.04 -2.08 8.90
CA PRO A 122 -13.39 -1.83 8.41
C PRO A 122 -13.54 -2.34 6.97
N ALA A 123 -14.78 -2.56 6.53
CA ALA A 123 -15.04 -2.96 5.16
C ALA A 123 -14.50 -1.89 4.18
N PRO A 124 -13.69 -2.28 3.20
CA PRO A 124 -13.21 -1.35 2.19
C PRO A 124 -14.34 -0.91 1.26
N SER A 125 -14.20 0.25 0.65
CA SER A 125 -15.13 0.72 -0.39
C SER A 125 -15.03 -0.10 -1.67
N ARG A 126 -13.82 -0.58 -1.97
CA ARG A 126 -13.49 -1.39 -3.15
C ARG A 126 -12.33 -2.33 -2.82
N GLY A 127 -12.36 -3.50 -3.40
CA GLY A 127 -11.36 -4.56 -3.18
C GLY A 127 -11.73 -5.50 -2.05
N ALA A 128 -10.90 -6.50 -1.83
CA ALA A 128 -11.04 -7.44 -0.73
C ALA A 128 -10.60 -6.81 0.60
N PHE A 129 -10.99 -7.40 1.72
CA PHE A 129 -10.46 -6.97 3.03
C PHE A 129 -8.92 -6.99 3.04
N PRO A 130 -8.28 -5.95 3.59
CA PRO A 130 -6.83 -5.88 3.62
C PRO A 130 -6.29 -6.94 4.60
N GLY A 131 -5.76 -8.02 4.04
CA GLY A 131 -4.90 -8.94 4.77
C GLY A 131 -3.48 -8.40 4.86
N GLU A 132 -2.53 -9.21 5.34
CA GLU A 132 -1.10 -8.85 5.29
C GLU A 132 -0.65 -8.58 3.85
N PHE A 133 0.20 -7.57 3.67
CA PHE A 133 0.64 -7.14 2.33
C PHE A 133 1.21 -8.30 1.49
N THR A 134 2.04 -9.14 2.09
CA THR A 134 2.62 -10.29 1.40
C THR A 134 1.54 -11.26 0.92
N ARG A 135 0.53 -11.54 1.75
CA ARG A 135 -0.58 -12.41 1.38
C ARG A 135 -1.46 -11.78 0.30
N ALA A 136 -1.79 -10.50 0.43
CA ALA A 136 -2.56 -9.77 -0.60
C ALA A 136 -1.85 -9.81 -1.96
N SER A 137 -0.53 -9.63 -1.99
CA SER A 137 0.28 -9.73 -3.20
C SER A 137 0.23 -11.13 -3.82
N ARG A 138 0.25 -12.20 -3.01
CA ARG A 138 0.17 -13.59 -3.47
C ARG A 138 -1.21 -13.93 -4.04
N ILE A 139 -2.28 -13.42 -3.42
CA ILE A 139 -3.66 -13.55 -3.94
C ILE A 139 -3.78 -12.87 -5.30
N LEU A 140 -3.31 -11.62 -5.43
CA LEU A 140 -3.33 -10.89 -6.70
C LEU A 140 -2.51 -11.56 -7.80
N ALA A 141 -1.42 -12.24 -7.43
CA ALA A 141 -0.62 -13.03 -8.35
C ALA A 141 -1.23 -14.41 -8.69
N GLY A 142 -2.39 -14.77 -8.13
CA GLY A 142 -3.04 -16.05 -8.33
C GLY A 142 -2.34 -17.23 -7.64
N LEU A 143 -1.46 -16.96 -6.67
CA LEU A 143 -0.69 -17.99 -5.96
C LEU A 143 -1.41 -18.52 -4.71
N GLU A 144 -2.42 -17.80 -4.24
CA GLU A 144 -3.28 -18.18 -3.13
C GLU A 144 -4.75 -17.88 -3.46
N PRO A 145 -5.71 -18.69 -2.97
CA PRO A 145 -7.11 -18.39 -3.16
C PRO A 145 -7.52 -17.20 -2.29
N GLU A 146 -8.44 -16.37 -2.78
CA GLU A 146 -9.11 -15.36 -1.99
C GLU A 146 -10.02 -16.08 -0.98
N THR A 147 -9.56 -16.22 0.27
CA THR A 147 -10.39 -16.75 1.34
C THR A 147 -11.18 -15.59 1.93
N GLY A 148 -12.49 -15.60 1.74
CA GLY A 148 -13.38 -14.76 2.53
C GLY A 148 -13.12 -14.92 4.04
N ARG A 149 -13.52 -13.90 4.83
CA ARG A 149 -13.53 -14.01 6.29
C ARG A 149 -14.29 -15.26 6.73
#